data_288bb232af99e4e6dde3e6f401f602ae
#
_entry.id   288bb232af99e4e6dde3e6f401f602ae
#
_cell.length_a   1.000
_cell.length_b   1.000
_cell.length_c   1.000
_cell.angle_alpha   90.00
_cell.angle_beta   90.00
_cell.angle_gamma   90.00
#
_symmetry.space_group_name_H-M   'P 1'
#
loop_
_entity.id
_entity.type
_entity.pdbx_description
1 polymer ?
#
loop_
_entity_poly.entity_id
_entity_poly.type
_entity_poly.pdbx_seq_one_letter_code
_entity_poly.pdbx_strand_id
1 'polypeptide(L)'
;MSTKEYPIVENAETFEAALAKVKEAQKIFATYTQEQVDKIFLAAASAANKMRIPLAKMAVEETGMGVAEDKVIKNHFASEYIYNAYKNVQTCGVIEEDKSFGIKKIAEPIGVIAAVIPTTNPTSTAIFKTLICLKTRNGIIISPHPRAKKSTIEAAKVVLEAAVAAGAPEGIISWIDIPSLELTNMLMQEADCILATGGPGMVKAAYSSGKPALGVGAGNTPAIIDESADILLAVNSIIHSKTFDNGMICASEQSVIVEKKIYSKVKKEFKARGCYFLNDEETEKVRKTIIINGALNAKIVGQKPVTIAALAGVTVPEETKILIGEVESVDISEEFAHEKLSPVLAMYKAEDFEDALAKAEQLVADGGYGHTSSLYVDAVNDRAKIDEFAGRMKTCRILVNTPSSQGGIGDLYNFKLRPSLTLGCGSWGGNSVSENVGVKHLINIKTVAERRENMLWFRAPQKVYIKRGCMPVALQELKDVMGKKRAFIVTDSFLYKNGYTKPITDKLDEMGIVYTTFADVEPDPSLISAQKGAEAMRKFEPDVIIALGGGS
;
A
#
# COMPACT_ATOMS: atom_id res chain seq x y z
N MET A 1 5.58 -30.65 14.75
CA MET A 1 5.08 -31.08 13.44
C MET A 1 3.74 -31.74 13.66
N SER A 2 2.75 -31.41 12.81
CA SER A 2 1.40 -31.98 12.90
C SER A 2 1.39 -33.45 12.57
N THR A 3 0.54 -34.21 13.27
CA THR A 3 0.22 -35.61 12.97
C THR A 3 -1.07 -35.75 12.13
N LYS A 4 -1.74 -34.63 11.83
CA LYS A 4 -2.97 -34.64 11.02
C LYS A 4 -2.63 -34.87 9.55
N GLU A 5 -3.24 -35.90 8.96
CA GLU A 5 -3.11 -36.16 7.53
C GLU A 5 -4.13 -35.32 6.75
N TYR A 6 -3.71 -34.82 5.60
CA TYR A 6 -4.54 -34.04 4.70
C TYR A 6 -4.61 -34.77 3.33
N PRO A 7 -5.72 -34.64 2.60
CA PRO A 7 -5.82 -35.19 1.25
C PRO A 7 -4.69 -34.64 0.36
N ILE A 8 -4.04 -35.52 -0.37
CA ILE A 8 -2.94 -35.17 -1.29
C ILE A 8 -3.51 -34.58 -2.58
N VAL A 9 -3.01 -33.43 -2.98
CA VAL A 9 -3.35 -32.74 -4.23
C VAL A 9 -2.22 -32.91 -5.24
N GLU A 10 -2.40 -33.81 -6.21
CA GLU A 10 -1.34 -34.24 -7.14
C GLU A 10 -1.78 -34.29 -8.62
N ASN A 11 -3.09 -34.20 -8.89
CA ASN A 11 -3.64 -34.24 -10.24
C ASN A 11 -4.90 -33.38 -10.33
N ALA A 12 -5.50 -33.27 -11.51
CA ALA A 12 -6.69 -32.46 -11.77
C ALA A 12 -7.89 -32.85 -10.88
N GLU A 13 -8.18 -34.14 -10.71
CA GLU A 13 -9.30 -34.61 -9.90
C GLU A 13 -9.16 -34.22 -8.42
N THR A 14 -7.99 -34.48 -7.85
CA THR A 14 -7.71 -34.12 -6.45
C THR A 14 -7.64 -32.61 -6.24
N PHE A 15 -7.21 -31.86 -7.25
CA PHE A 15 -7.24 -30.40 -7.26
C PHE A 15 -8.69 -29.86 -7.26
N GLU A 16 -9.57 -30.38 -8.13
CA GLU A 16 -10.97 -29.96 -8.18
C GLU A 16 -11.69 -30.25 -6.86
N ALA A 17 -11.43 -31.40 -6.24
CA ALA A 17 -11.97 -31.73 -4.92
C ALA A 17 -11.49 -30.75 -3.83
N ALA A 18 -10.19 -30.43 -3.83
CA ALA A 18 -9.61 -29.44 -2.90
C ALA A 18 -10.20 -28.04 -3.12
N LEU A 19 -10.33 -27.61 -4.38
CA LEU A 19 -10.94 -26.32 -4.73
C LEU A 19 -12.40 -26.22 -4.27
N ALA A 20 -13.20 -27.27 -4.50
CA ALA A 20 -14.58 -27.33 -4.04
C ALA A 20 -14.67 -27.17 -2.51
N LYS A 21 -13.80 -27.87 -1.77
CA LYS A 21 -13.73 -27.77 -0.30
C LYS A 21 -13.35 -26.36 0.16
N VAL A 22 -12.36 -25.73 -0.48
CA VAL A 22 -11.97 -24.35 -0.14
C VAL A 22 -13.09 -23.36 -0.47
N LYS A 23 -13.78 -23.51 -1.59
CA LYS A 23 -14.93 -22.68 -1.96
C LYS A 23 -16.08 -22.79 -0.93
N GLU A 24 -16.36 -23.99 -0.44
CA GLU A 24 -17.36 -24.21 0.61
C GLU A 24 -16.93 -23.58 1.94
N ALA A 25 -15.73 -23.83 2.39
CA ALA A 25 -15.17 -23.24 3.60
C ALA A 25 -15.15 -21.70 3.52
N GLN A 26 -14.81 -21.14 2.36
CA GLN A 26 -14.81 -19.69 2.15
C GLN A 26 -16.21 -19.09 2.25
N LYS A 27 -17.25 -19.75 1.71
CA LYS A 27 -18.63 -19.28 1.85
C LYS A 27 -19.07 -19.20 3.32
N ILE A 28 -18.69 -20.18 4.13
CA ILE A 28 -18.94 -20.17 5.58
C ILE A 28 -18.15 -19.03 6.23
N PHE A 29 -16.86 -18.90 5.91
CA PHE A 29 -15.98 -17.89 6.50
C PHE A 29 -16.41 -16.46 6.13
N ALA A 30 -17.00 -16.24 4.95
CA ALA A 30 -17.53 -14.96 4.52
C ALA A 30 -18.61 -14.39 5.46
N THR A 31 -19.30 -15.23 6.23
CA THR A 31 -20.33 -14.83 7.18
C THR A 31 -19.81 -14.42 8.55
N TYR A 32 -18.51 -14.59 8.81
CA TYR A 32 -17.91 -14.34 10.13
C TYR A 32 -17.83 -12.85 10.45
N THR A 33 -17.99 -12.55 11.74
CA THR A 33 -17.82 -11.20 12.28
C THR A 33 -16.36 -10.80 12.39
N GLN A 34 -16.10 -9.50 12.54
CA GLN A 34 -14.72 -9.01 12.74
C GLN A 34 -14.06 -9.64 13.97
N GLU A 35 -14.80 -9.82 15.06
CA GLU A 35 -14.28 -10.44 16.29
C GLU A 35 -13.83 -11.89 16.06
N GLN A 36 -14.64 -12.68 15.35
CA GLN A 36 -14.28 -14.06 15.01
C GLN A 36 -13.02 -14.11 14.14
N VAL A 37 -12.95 -13.23 13.13
CA VAL A 37 -11.80 -13.12 12.24
C VAL A 37 -10.54 -12.69 13.00
N ASP A 38 -10.65 -11.72 13.90
CA ASP A 38 -9.51 -11.22 14.69
C ASP A 38 -8.96 -12.28 15.64
N LYS A 39 -9.83 -13.09 16.25
CA LYS A 39 -9.43 -14.25 17.08
C LYS A 39 -8.64 -15.28 16.25
N ILE A 40 -9.14 -15.61 15.05
CA ILE A 40 -8.49 -16.55 14.14
C ILE A 40 -7.13 -15.99 13.67
N PHE A 41 -7.10 -14.72 13.29
CA PHE A 41 -5.89 -14.04 12.83
C PHE A 41 -4.80 -14.02 13.90
N LEU A 42 -5.15 -13.72 15.15
CA LEU A 42 -4.21 -13.77 16.29
C LEU A 42 -3.65 -15.17 16.49
N ALA A 43 -4.52 -16.19 16.52
CA ALA A 43 -4.10 -17.58 16.76
C ALA A 43 -3.16 -18.08 15.66
N ALA A 44 -3.49 -17.81 14.40
CA ALA A 44 -2.70 -18.17 13.23
C ALA A 44 -1.32 -17.47 13.22
N ALA A 45 -1.29 -16.16 13.47
CA ALA A 45 -0.04 -15.39 13.53
C ALA A 45 0.86 -15.86 14.70
N SER A 46 0.27 -16.10 15.87
CA SER A 46 1.00 -16.58 17.05
C SER A 46 1.61 -17.97 16.83
N ALA A 47 0.89 -18.88 16.20
CA ALA A 47 1.39 -20.22 15.88
C ALA A 47 2.54 -20.16 14.87
N ALA A 48 2.38 -19.38 13.79
CA ALA A 48 3.43 -19.16 12.79
C ALA A 48 4.70 -18.56 13.44
N ASN A 49 4.55 -17.58 14.32
CA ASN A 49 5.67 -16.97 15.03
C ASN A 49 6.39 -17.96 15.98
N LYS A 50 5.65 -18.83 16.69
CA LYS A 50 6.23 -19.89 17.51
C LYS A 50 7.07 -20.88 16.68
N MET A 51 6.64 -21.17 15.47
CA MET A 51 7.31 -22.10 14.55
C MET A 51 8.37 -21.45 13.66
N ARG A 52 8.68 -20.14 13.85
CA ARG A 52 9.62 -19.39 12.99
C ARG A 52 11.01 -20.02 12.85
N ILE A 53 11.54 -20.63 13.93
CA ILE A 53 12.87 -21.27 13.92
C ILE A 53 12.84 -22.62 13.19
N PRO A 54 11.96 -23.60 13.53
CA PRO A 54 11.88 -24.85 12.80
C PRO A 54 11.62 -24.66 11.30
N LEU A 55 10.70 -23.77 10.93
CA LEU A 55 10.38 -23.47 9.54
C LEU A 55 11.56 -22.85 8.78
N ALA A 56 12.34 -21.98 9.42
CA ALA A 56 13.53 -21.39 8.82
C ALA A 56 14.60 -22.44 8.53
N LYS A 57 14.89 -23.33 9.49
CA LYS A 57 15.83 -24.43 9.31
C LYS A 57 15.39 -25.37 8.18
N MET A 58 14.12 -25.77 8.18
CA MET A 58 13.55 -26.62 7.15
C MET A 58 13.67 -26.00 5.74
N ALA A 59 13.43 -24.69 5.62
CA ALA A 59 13.55 -23.99 4.35
C ALA A 59 15.00 -23.99 3.80
N VAL A 60 16.00 -23.79 4.67
CA VAL A 60 17.41 -23.84 4.27
C VAL A 60 17.82 -25.28 3.90
N GLU A 61 17.44 -26.26 4.72
CA GLU A 61 17.73 -27.67 4.45
C GLU A 61 17.14 -28.15 3.11
N GLU A 62 15.89 -27.77 2.83
CA GLU A 62 15.20 -28.17 1.60
C GLU A 62 15.76 -27.49 0.36
N THR A 63 16.03 -26.18 0.43
CA THR A 63 16.38 -25.37 -0.74
C THR A 63 17.88 -25.26 -0.98
N GLY A 64 18.69 -25.43 0.06
CA GLY A 64 20.12 -25.14 0.03
C GLY A 64 20.43 -23.64 -0.11
N MET A 65 19.47 -22.74 0.20
CA MET A 65 19.57 -21.31 -0.05
C MET A 65 19.40 -20.49 1.23
N GLY A 66 20.20 -19.43 1.34
CA GLY A 66 20.07 -18.41 2.39
C GLY A 66 20.69 -18.78 3.72
N VAL A 67 20.24 -18.07 4.75
CA VAL A 67 20.76 -18.14 6.13
C VAL A 67 19.60 -18.42 7.08
N ALA A 68 19.71 -19.47 7.91
CA ALA A 68 18.61 -19.87 8.79
C ALA A 68 18.19 -18.76 9.77
N GLU A 69 19.15 -18.04 10.34
CA GLU A 69 18.94 -16.92 11.27
C GLU A 69 18.15 -15.79 10.61
N ASP A 70 18.46 -15.45 9.37
CA ASP A 70 17.76 -14.42 8.60
C ASP A 70 16.36 -14.88 8.20
N LYS A 71 16.19 -16.15 7.85
CA LYS A 71 14.85 -16.73 7.61
C LYS A 71 13.98 -16.76 8.87
N VAL A 72 14.58 -16.90 10.06
CA VAL A 72 13.85 -16.71 11.33
C VAL A 72 13.31 -15.30 11.44
N ILE A 73 14.13 -14.28 11.09
CA ILE A 73 13.70 -12.87 11.07
C ILE A 73 12.58 -12.67 10.03
N LYS A 74 12.70 -13.25 8.84
CA LYS A 74 11.66 -13.20 7.80
C LYS A 74 10.33 -13.83 8.25
N ASN A 75 10.39 -14.99 8.91
CA ASN A 75 9.19 -15.64 9.45
C ASN A 75 8.57 -14.84 10.60
N HIS A 76 9.39 -14.24 11.45
CA HIS A 76 8.93 -13.31 12.49
C HIS A 76 8.25 -12.08 11.89
N PHE A 77 8.84 -11.47 10.88
CA PHE A 77 8.25 -10.37 10.14
C PHE A 77 6.90 -10.76 9.51
N ALA A 78 6.85 -11.90 8.82
CA ALA A 78 5.66 -12.41 8.15
C ALA A 78 4.50 -12.73 9.12
N SER A 79 4.78 -13.01 10.38
CA SER A 79 3.79 -13.32 11.41
C SER A 79 3.52 -12.13 12.33
N GLU A 80 4.50 -11.66 13.07
CA GLU A 80 4.33 -10.66 14.14
C GLU A 80 4.12 -9.25 13.58
N TYR A 81 4.95 -8.79 12.63
CA TYR A 81 4.79 -7.46 12.04
C TYR A 81 3.51 -7.36 11.23
N ILE A 82 3.17 -8.40 10.47
CA ILE A 82 1.91 -8.45 9.72
C ILE A 82 0.70 -8.43 10.67
N TYR A 83 0.75 -9.20 11.77
CA TYR A 83 -0.30 -9.15 12.78
C TYR A 83 -0.45 -7.75 13.37
N ASN A 84 0.64 -7.14 13.81
CA ASN A 84 0.62 -5.81 14.43
C ASN A 84 0.11 -4.72 13.47
N ALA A 85 0.44 -4.81 12.18
CA ALA A 85 -0.03 -3.87 11.17
C ALA A 85 -1.53 -3.96 10.90
N TYR A 86 -2.13 -5.16 11.04
CA TYR A 86 -3.51 -5.40 10.60
C TYR A 86 -4.49 -5.78 11.71
N LYS A 87 -4.03 -6.03 12.96
CA LYS A 87 -4.91 -6.43 14.08
C LYS A 87 -6.08 -5.49 14.32
N ASN A 88 -5.89 -4.19 14.12
CA ASN A 88 -6.91 -3.16 14.34
C ASN A 88 -7.59 -2.71 13.04
N VAL A 89 -7.27 -3.32 11.89
CA VAL A 89 -7.88 -2.96 10.61
C VAL A 89 -9.22 -3.67 10.46
N GLN A 90 -10.27 -2.89 10.22
CA GLN A 90 -11.61 -3.41 9.91
C GLN A 90 -11.61 -3.98 8.49
N THR A 91 -12.01 -5.25 8.36
CA THR A 91 -12.07 -5.97 7.07
C THR A 91 -13.40 -6.69 6.87
N CYS A 92 -14.34 -6.53 7.80
CA CYS A 92 -15.65 -7.16 7.79
C CYS A 92 -16.76 -6.13 8.03
N GLY A 93 -17.85 -6.22 7.27
CA GLY A 93 -18.99 -5.33 7.43
C GLY A 93 -18.68 -3.87 7.07
N VAL A 94 -19.29 -2.95 7.77
CA VAL A 94 -19.11 -1.50 7.53
C VAL A 94 -17.72 -1.06 7.98
N ILE A 95 -16.89 -0.63 7.04
CA ILE A 95 -15.52 -0.17 7.29
C ILE A 95 -15.37 1.36 7.32
N GLU A 96 -16.34 2.06 6.74
CA GLU A 96 -16.39 3.52 6.71
C GLU A 96 -17.86 3.96 6.61
N GLU A 97 -18.25 4.97 7.37
CA GLU A 97 -19.58 5.58 7.27
C GLU A 97 -19.45 7.09 7.37
N ASP A 98 -19.96 7.79 6.37
CA ASP A 98 -20.16 9.24 6.38
C ASP A 98 -21.65 9.56 6.36
N LYS A 99 -22.19 9.87 7.52
CA LYS A 99 -23.61 10.17 7.69
C LYS A 99 -24.02 11.48 7.03
N SER A 100 -23.10 12.44 6.91
CA SER A 100 -23.38 13.74 6.30
C SER A 100 -23.61 13.59 4.81
N PHE A 101 -22.78 12.80 4.14
CA PHE A 101 -22.92 12.51 2.70
C PHE A 101 -23.79 11.28 2.41
N GLY A 102 -24.23 10.54 3.42
CA GLY A 102 -25.01 9.31 3.24
C GLY A 102 -24.25 8.22 2.52
N ILE A 103 -22.93 8.13 2.78
CA ILE A 103 -22.05 7.11 2.21
C ILE A 103 -21.69 6.08 3.27
N LYS A 104 -21.79 4.80 2.88
CA LYS A 104 -21.37 3.67 3.70
C LYS A 104 -20.58 2.70 2.85
N LYS A 105 -19.35 2.33 3.30
CA LYS A 105 -18.51 1.34 2.63
C LYS A 105 -18.53 0.03 3.40
N ILE A 106 -18.81 -1.05 2.70
CA ILE A 106 -18.93 -2.41 3.26
C ILE A 106 -17.84 -3.27 2.64
N ALA A 107 -17.02 -3.91 3.48
CA ALA A 107 -15.99 -4.85 3.04
C ALA A 107 -16.56 -6.26 2.86
N GLU A 108 -16.28 -6.85 1.70
CA GLU A 108 -16.60 -8.23 1.36
C GLU A 108 -15.33 -8.99 0.95
N PRO A 109 -15.23 -10.30 1.22
CA PRO A 109 -14.12 -11.08 0.71
C PRO A 109 -14.14 -11.14 -0.82
N ILE A 110 -12.98 -11.42 -1.42
CA ILE A 110 -12.88 -11.67 -2.87
C ILE A 110 -13.41 -13.07 -3.19
N GLY A 111 -13.01 -14.06 -2.40
CA GLY A 111 -13.33 -15.45 -2.64
C GLY A 111 -12.14 -16.37 -2.37
N VAL A 112 -11.76 -17.19 -3.35
CA VAL A 112 -10.59 -18.08 -3.27
C VAL A 112 -9.39 -17.43 -3.94
N ILE A 113 -8.28 -17.38 -3.23
CA ILE A 113 -7.03 -16.78 -3.69
C ILE A 113 -6.06 -17.88 -4.14
N ALA A 114 -5.55 -17.77 -5.36
CA ALA A 114 -4.42 -18.54 -5.84
C ALA A 114 -3.11 -17.93 -5.35
N ALA A 115 -2.34 -18.65 -4.56
CA ALA A 115 -1.07 -18.15 -4.03
C ALA A 115 0.12 -18.91 -4.63
N VAL A 116 0.87 -18.25 -5.49
CA VAL A 116 2.13 -18.80 -6.03
C VAL A 116 3.27 -18.37 -5.11
N ILE A 117 4.03 -19.35 -4.60
CA ILE A 117 5.09 -19.14 -3.61
C ILE A 117 6.48 -19.39 -4.24
N PRO A 118 7.43 -18.46 -4.08
CA PRO A 118 8.78 -18.61 -4.64
C PRO A 118 9.65 -19.54 -3.79
N THR A 119 10.73 -20.04 -4.39
CA THR A 119 11.73 -20.86 -3.69
C THR A 119 12.61 -20.06 -2.73
N THR A 120 12.79 -18.77 -2.97
CA THR A 120 13.67 -17.88 -2.17
C THR A 120 13.15 -17.60 -0.77
N ASN A 121 11.82 -17.47 -0.62
CA ASN A 121 11.16 -17.11 0.63
C ASN A 121 9.93 -17.98 0.89
N PRO A 122 10.09 -19.32 0.95
CA PRO A 122 8.95 -20.23 0.91
C PRO A 122 8.05 -20.11 2.14
N THR A 123 8.61 -20.17 3.34
CA THR A 123 7.86 -20.16 4.60
C THR A 123 7.28 -18.80 4.93
N SER A 124 8.08 -17.74 4.84
CA SER A 124 7.61 -16.38 5.15
C SER A 124 6.54 -15.90 4.18
N THR A 125 6.65 -16.22 2.88
CA THR A 125 5.62 -15.84 1.91
C THR A 125 4.33 -16.63 2.12
N ALA A 126 4.41 -17.92 2.46
CA ALA A 126 3.23 -18.73 2.78
C ALA A 126 2.52 -18.19 4.03
N ILE A 127 3.26 -17.90 5.11
CA ILE A 127 2.72 -17.29 6.34
C ILE A 127 2.05 -15.96 6.02
N PHE A 128 2.72 -15.06 5.31
CA PHE A 128 2.20 -13.75 4.96
C PHE A 128 0.89 -13.85 4.18
N LYS A 129 0.88 -14.62 3.08
CA LYS A 129 -0.29 -14.73 2.21
C LYS A 129 -1.49 -15.38 2.90
N THR A 130 -1.25 -16.43 3.70
CA THR A 130 -2.33 -17.07 4.47
C THR A 130 -2.91 -16.14 5.52
N LEU A 131 -2.08 -15.37 6.23
CA LEU A 131 -2.55 -14.44 7.26
C LEU A 131 -3.41 -13.32 6.67
N ILE A 132 -2.99 -12.67 5.56
CA ILE A 132 -3.81 -11.62 4.95
C ILE A 132 -5.10 -12.16 4.33
N CYS A 133 -5.11 -13.41 3.84
CA CYS A 133 -6.33 -14.07 3.38
C CYS A 133 -7.29 -14.36 4.54
N LEU A 134 -6.80 -14.89 5.66
CA LEU A 134 -7.62 -15.12 6.86
C LEU A 134 -8.21 -13.80 7.40
N LYS A 135 -7.40 -12.73 7.50
CA LYS A 135 -7.88 -11.42 7.97
C LYS A 135 -9.00 -10.85 7.09
N THR A 136 -9.07 -11.25 5.83
CA THR A 136 -10.03 -10.75 4.83
C THR A 136 -11.12 -11.77 4.48
N ARG A 137 -11.25 -12.86 5.22
CA ARG A 137 -12.25 -13.94 5.03
C ARG A 137 -12.15 -14.63 3.67
N ASN A 138 -10.97 -14.63 3.05
CA ASN A 138 -10.72 -15.36 1.80
C ASN A 138 -10.25 -16.78 2.06
N GLY A 139 -10.64 -17.70 1.18
CA GLY A 139 -9.98 -19.01 1.05
C GLY A 139 -8.68 -18.87 0.27
N ILE A 140 -7.75 -19.79 0.46
CA ILE A 140 -6.47 -19.76 -0.24
C ILE A 140 -6.01 -21.16 -0.63
N ILE A 141 -5.52 -21.29 -1.87
CA ILE A 141 -4.84 -22.50 -2.35
C ILE A 141 -3.42 -22.09 -2.74
N ILE A 142 -2.45 -22.80 -2.17
CA ILE A 142 -1.02 -22.53 -2.37
C ILE A 142 -0.46 -23.44 -3.45
N SER A 143 0.21 -22.85 -4.44
CA SER A 143 1.10 -23.54 -5.36
C SER A 143 2.54 -23.29 -4.93
N PRO A 144 3.20 -24.24 -4.25
CA PRO A 144 4.59 -24.11 -3.83
C PRO A 144 5.53 -24.30 -5.00
N HIS A 145 6.72 -23.70 -4.93
CA HIS A 145 7.78 -24.02 -5.86
C HIS A 145 8.25 -25.49 -5.63
N PRO A 146 8.49 -26.31 -6.68
CA PRO A 146 8.87 -27.70 -6.53
C PRO A 146 10.06 -27.96 -5.58
N ARG A 147 11.07 -27.07 -5.58
CA ARG A 147 12.27 -27.16 -4.73
C ARG A 147 12.08 -26.66 -3.30
N ALA A 148 10.89 -26.18 -2.94
CA ALA A 148 10.57 -25.65 -1.62
C ALA A 148 9.18 -26.09 -1.13
N LYS A 149 8.67 -27.19 -1.66
CA LYS A 149 7.30 -27.64 -1.40
C LYS A 149 7.08 -28.07 0.05
N LYS A 150 8.04 -28.78 0.65
CA LYS A 150 7.90 -29.31 2.02
C LYS A 150 7.81 -28.18 3.05
N SER A 151 8.74 -27.22 3.00
CA SER A 151 8.77 -26.10 3.93
C SER A 151 7.59 -25.13 3.73
N THR A 152 7.16 -24.93 2.48
CA THR A 152 5.97 -24.11 2.17
C THR A 152 4.69 -24.75 2.73
N ILE A 153 4.51 -26.05 2.50
CA ILE A 153 3.34 -26.82 2.97
C ILE A 153 3.31 -26.86 4.50
N GLU A 154 4.44 -27.10 5.14
CA GLU A 154 4.51 -27.12 6.61
C GLU A 154 4.14 -25.76 7.21
N ALA A 155 4.59 -24.64 6.61
CA ALA A 155 4.19 -23.31 7.02
C ALA A 155 2.68 -23.09 6.89
N ALA A 156 2.07 -23.57 5.80
CA ALA A 156 0.63 -23.49 5.58
C ALA A 156 -0.16 -24.35 6.58
N LYS A 157 0.33 -25.56 6.90
CA LYS A 157 -0.27 -26.47 7.92
C LYS A 157 -0.32 -25.81 9.29
N VAL A 158 0.79 -25.24 9.74
CA VAL A 158 0.88 -24.54 11.03
C VAL A 158 -0.19 -23.43 11.13
N VAL A 159 -0.36 -22.65 10.07
CA VAL A 159 -1.37 -21.57 10.03
C VAL A 159 -2.78 -22.13 10.01
N LEU A 160 -3.05 -23.15 9.16
CA LEU A 160 -4.37 -23.79 9.05
C LEU A 160 -4.83 -24.40 10.37
N GLU A 161 -3.97 -25.17 11.02
CA GLU A 161 -4.32 -25.86 12.27
C GLU A 161 -4.65 -24.89 13.39
N ALA A 162 -3.86 -23.84 13.54
CA ALA A 162 -4.13 -22.78 14.51
C ALA A 162 -5.41 -22.00 14.17
N ALA A 163 -5.67 -21.73 12.90
CA ALA A 163 -6.88 -21.05 12.46
C ALA A 163 -8.12 -21.90 12.75
N VAL A 164 -8.10 -23.19 12.42
CA VAL A 164 -9.21 -24.12 12.67
C VAL A 164 -9.45 -24.30 14.18
N ALA A 165 -8.40 -24.46 14.97
CA ALA A 165 -8.50 -24.51 16.44
C ALA A 165 -9.11 -23.24 17.05
N ALA A 166 -8.97 -22.09 16.38
CA ALA A 166 -9.57 -20.82 16.79
C ALA A 166 -10.99 -20.62 16.24
N GLY A 167 -11.49 -21.53 15.39
CA GLY A 167 -12.85 -21.53 14.85
C GLY A 167 -12.98 -21.27 13.35
N ALA A 168 -11.88 -21.21 12.59
CA ALA A 168 -11.96 -21.13 11.13
C ALA A 168 -12.55 -22.42 10.54
N PRO A 169 -13.27 -22.33 9.39
CA PRO A 169 -13.78 -23.51 8.71
C PRO A 169 -12.65 -24.44 8.26
N GLU A 170 -12.82 -25.75 8.44
CA GLU A 170 -11.91 -26.73 7.89
C GLU A 170 -11.82 -26.62 6.38
N GLY A 171 -10.59 -26.64 5.84
CA GLY A 171 -10.34 -26.53 4.41
C GLY A 171 -10.21 -25.11 3.88
N ILE A 172 -10.23 -24.08 4.72
CA ILE A 172 -10.05 -22.67 4.30
C ILE A 172 -8.68 -22.39 3.67
N ILE A 173 -7.66 -23.16 4.00
CA ILE A 173 -6.32 -23.16 3.42
C ILE A 173 -6.06 -24.54 2.82
N SER A 174 -5.58 -24.59 1.58
CA SER A 174 -5.16 -25.82 0.89
C SER A 174 -3.88 -25.57 0.10
N TRP A 175 -3.28 -26.62 -0.42
CA TRP A 175 -2.03 -26.56 -1.21
C TRP A 175 -1.94 -27.68 -2.21
N ILE A 176 -1.07 -27.53 -3.21
CA ILE A 176 -0.72 -28.55 -4.18
C ILE A 176 0.51 -29.31 -3.65
N ASP A 177 0.39 -30.63 -3.40
CA ASP A 177 1.47 -31.46 -2.85
C ASP A 177 2.51 -31.83 -3.92
N ILE A 178 2.07 -32.03 -5.16
CA ILE A 178 2.93 -32.28 -6.31
C ILE A 178 2.76 -31.15 -7.33
N PRO A 179 3.48 -30.02 -7.13
CA PRO A 179 3.32 -28.85 -7.99
C PRO A 179 3.81 -29.12 -9.42
N SER A 180 2.95 -28.79 -10.38
CA SER A 180 3.24 -28.78 -11.81
C SER A 180 2.80 -27.47 -12.44
N LEU A 181 3.28 -27.16 -13.65
CA LEU A 181 2.79 -26.00 -14.40
C LEU A 181 1.30 -26.13 -14.73
N GLU A 182 0.84 -27.35 -15.05
CA GLU A 182 -0.55 -27.63 -15.34
C GLU A 182 -1.45 -27.29 -14.15
N LEU A 183 -1.19 -27.85 -12.96
CA LEU A 183 -1.97 -27.58 -11.76
C LEU A 183 -1.90 -26.12 -11.32
N THR A 184 -0.75 -25.49 -11.50
CA THR A 184 -0.60 -24.05 -11.19
C THR A 184 -1.44 -23.20 -12.14
N ASN A 185 -1.47 -23.53 -13.43
CA ASN A 185 -2.32 -22.84 -14.41
C ASN A 185 -3.80 -23.09 -14.15
N MET A 186 -4.21 -24.32 -13.83
CA MET A 186 -5.58 -24.63 -13.41
C MET A 186 -5.98 -23.79 -12.18
N LEU A 187 -5.12 -23.73 -11.17
CA LEU A 187 -5.37 -22.91 -9.99
C LEU A 187 -5.55 -21.43 -10.34
N MET A 188 -4.69 -20.88 -11.21
CA MET A 188 -4.81 -19.48 -11.65
C MET A 188 -6.08 -19.21 -12.46
N GLN A 189 -6.57 -20.20 -13.22
CA GLN A 189 -7.83 -20.07 -14.00
C GLN A 189 -9.09 -20.19 -13.14
N GLU A 190 -9.04 -20.99 -12.08
CA GLU A 190 -10.22 -21.32 -11.26
C GLU A 190 -10.39 -20.40 -10.02
N ALA A 191 -9.35 -19.74 -9.57
CA ALA A 191 -9.40 -18.83 -8.42
C ALA A 191 -10.10 -17.50 -8.78
N ASP A 192 -10.52 -16.78 -7.74
CA ASP A 192 -11.18 -15.47 -7.89
C ASP A 192 -10.15 -14.34 -7.99
N CYS A 193 -8.95 -14.52 -7.42
CA CYS A 193 -7.81 -13.60 -7.55
C CYS A 193 -6.49 -14.34 -7.35
N ILE A 194 -5.43 -13.81 -7.94
CA ILE A 194 -4.10 -14.42 -7.92
C ILE A 194 -3.11 -13.53 -7.14
N LEU A 195 -2.41 -14.11 -6.16
CA LEU A 195 -1.24 -13.53 -5.50
C LEU A 195 0.01 -14.25 -5.99
N ALA A 196 0.65 -13.74 -7.04
CA ALA A 196 1.83 -14.35 -7.62
C ALA A 196 3.13 -13.67 -7.15
N THR A 197 4.03 -14.46 -6.56
CA THR A 197 5.41 -14.03 -6.29
C THR A 197 6.32 -15.04 -6.94
N GLY A 198 7.11 -14.61 -7.92
CA GLY A 198 7.95 -15.51 -8.69
C GLY A 198 8.71 -14.80 -9.80
N GLY A 199 9.42 -15.56 -10.62
CA GLY A 199 10.13 -15.02 -11.78
C GLY A 199 9.18 -14.41 -12.83
N PRO A 200 9.73 -13.62 -13.79
CA PRO A 200 8.94 -12.86 -14.77
C PRO A 200 7.94 -13.74 -15.57
N GLY A 201 8.32 -14.96 -15.91
CA GLY A 201 7.45 -15.90 -16.63
C GLY A 201 6.18 -16.28 -15.84
N MET A 202 6.31 -16.51 -14.54
CA MET A 202 5.19 -16.84 -13.66
C MET A 202 4.26 -15.63 -13.46
N VAL A 203 4.82 -14.44 -13.29
CA VAL A 203 4.06 -13.19 -13.18
C VAL A 203 3.29 -12.91 -14.47
N LYS A 204 3.94 -13.12 -15.64
CA LYS A 204 3.27 -13.01 -16.94
C LYS A 204 2.11 -14.01 -17.07
N ALA A 205 2.31 -15.26 -16.66
CA ALA A 205 1.25 -16.28 -16.67
C ALA A 205 0.06 -15.85 -15.79
N ALA A 206 0.31 -15.32 -14.59
CA ALA A 206 -0.73 -14.83 -13.69
C ALA A 206 -1.57 -13.72 -14.35
N TYR A 207 -0.95 -12.71 -14.93
CA TYR A 207 -1.66 -11.63 -15.63
C TYR A 207 -2.35 -12.08 -16.93
N SER A 208 -1.86 -13.14 -17.57
CA SER A 208 -2.45 -13.70 -18.80
C SER A 208 -3.58 -14.71 -18.53
N SER A 209 -3.87 -15.04 -17.28
CA SER A 209 -4.89 -16.02 -16.91
C SER A 209 -6.34 -15.54 -17.12
N GLY A 210 -6.54 -14.25 -17.33
CA GLY A 210 -7.87 -13.63 -17.41
C GLY A 210 -8.54 -13.35 -16.05
N LYS A 211 -7.83 -13.62 -14.95
CA LYS A 211 -8.29 -13.34 -13.58
C LYS A 211 -7.60 -12.11 -13.00
N PRO A 212 -8.23 -11.41 -12.05
CA PRO A 212 -7.55 -10.38 -11.27
C PRO A 212 -6.27 -10.94 -10.65
N ALA A 213 -5.15 -10.25 -10.85
CA ALA A 213 -3.86 -10.71 -10.37
C ALA A 213 -3.08 -9.59 -9.68
N LEU A 214 -2.44 -9.94 -8.57
CA LEU A 214 -1.49 -9.14 -7.84
C LEU A 214 -0.13 -9.86 -7.95
N GLY A 215 0.52 -9.68 -9.09
CA GLY A 215 1.82 -10.29 -9.42
C GLY A 215 2.95 -9.30 -9.14
N VAL A 216 4.07 -9.81 -8.68
CA VAL A 216 5.27 -9.02 -8.39
C VAL A 216 6.45 -9.58 -9.15
N GLY A 217 7.09 -8.72 -9.94
CA GLY A 217 8.24 -9.05 -10.77
C GLY A 217 9.58 -8.99 -10.04
N ALA A 218 10.64 -9.17 -10.83
CA ALA A 218 12.02 -9.02 -10.40
C ALA A 218 12.34 -7.56 -10.03
N GLY A 219 13.28 -7.37 -9.11
CA GLY A 219 13.79 -6.06 -8.73
C GLY A 219 15.24 -5.89 -9.16
N ASN A 220 15.59 -4.74 -9.71
CA ASN A 220 16.97 -4.36 -10.00
C ASN A 220 17.29 -3.03 -9.31
N THR A 221 17.38 -3.07 -8.00
CA THR A 221 17.48 -1.89 -7.15
C THR A 221 18.84 -1.21 -7.29
N PRO A 222 18.95 0.00 -7.86
CA PRO A 222 20.14 0.83 -7.77
C PRO A 222 20.17 1.60 -6.44
N ALA A 223 21.36 1.79 -5.87
CA ALA A 223 21.61 2.65 -4.73
C ALA A 223 22.63 3.75 -5.13
N ILE A 224 22.23 5.00 -5.08
CA ILE A 224 23.13 6.14 -5.27
C ILE A 224 23.74 6.54 -3.93
N ILE A 225 25.05 6.75 -3.89
CA ILE A 225 25.75 7.41 -2.77
C ILE A 225 26.23 8.76 -3.26
N ASP A 226 25.49 9.79 -2.87
CA ASP A 226 25.76 11.19 -3.18
C ASP A 226 27.00 11.70 -2.41
N GLU A 227 27.68 12.73 -2.93
CA GLU A 227 28.86 13.31 -2.29
C GLU A 227 28.60 13.83 -0.86
N SER A 228 27.37 14.22 -0.55
CA SER A 228 26.94 14.71 0.77
C SER A 228 26.56 13.59 1.75
N ALA A 229 26.52 12.34 1.29
CA ALA A 229 26.08 11.23 2.11
C ALA A 229 27.00 10.94 3.31
N ASP A 230 26.41 10.49 4.41
CA ASP A 230 27.15 9.79 5.46
C ASP A 230 27.63 8.43 4.91
N ILE A 231 28.91 8.36 4.56
CA ILE A 231 29.53 7.18 3.95
C ILE A 231 29.43 5.96 4.86
N LEU A 232 29.57 6.14 6.18
CA LEU A 232 29.50 5.03 7.13
C LEU A 232 28.09 4.45 7.19
N LEU A 233 27.08 5.31 7.26
CA LEU A 233 25.67 4.91 7.21
C LEU A 233 25.35 4.21 5.89
N ALA A 234 25.74 4.81 4.75
CA ALA A 234 25.46 4.27 3.43
C ALA A 234 26.04 2.86 3.23
N VAL A 235 27.33 2.70 3.48
CA VAL A 235 28.03 1.41 3.31
C VAL A 235 27.51 0.35 4.26
N ASN A 236 27.27 0.70 5.55
CA ASN A 236 26.68 -0.24 6.50
C ASN A 236 25.28 -0.69 6.07
N SER A 237 24.45 0.24 5.65
CA SER A 237 23.08 -0.05 5.21
C SER A 237 23.08 -0.99 4.01
N ILE A 238 23.92 -0.71 3.02
CA ILE A 238 24.03 -1.55 1.80
C ILE A 238 24.56 -2.94 2.15
N ILE A 239 25.61 -3.05 2.98
CA ILE A 239 26.12 -4.35 3.40
C ILE A 239 25.05 -5.14 4.17
N HIS A 240 24.40 -4.50 5.14
CA HIS A 240 23.34 -5.13 5.92
C HIS A 240 22.18 -5.63 5.04
N SER A 241 21.77 -4.81 4.08
CA SER A 241 20.72 -5.16 3.11
C SER A 241 21.14 -6.30 2.18
N LYS A 242 22.34 -6.23 1.61
CA LYS A 242 22.83 -7.18 0.60
C LYS A 242 23.23 -8.54 1.17
N THR A 243 23.66 -8.59 2.43
CA THR A 243 24.02 -9.85 3.10
C THR A 243 22.81 -10.53 3.73
N PHE A 244 21.72 -9.83 3.98
CA PHE A 244 20.52 -10.40 4.60
C PHE A 244 19.96 -11.53 3.75
N ASP A 245 19.92 -12.72 4.33
CA ASP A 245 19.55 -13.98 3.68
C ASP A 245 20.27 -14.21 2.36
N ASN A 246 21.56 -13.88 2.30
CA ASN A 246 22.39 -13.92 1.11
C ASN A 246 21.79 -13.16 -0.10
N GLY A 247 21.19 -12.00 0.14
CA GLY A 247 20.69 -11.11 -0.92
C GLY A 247 19.40 -11.57 -1.61
N MET A 248 18.63 -12.45 -0.98
CA MET A 248 17.41 -13.02 -1.58
C MET A 248 16.13 -12.19 -1.38
N ILE A 249 16.21 -10.96 -0.90
CA ILE A 249 15.05 -10.04 -0.97
C ILE A 249 15.13 -9.31 -2.32
N CYS A 250 14.02 -9.32 -3.07
CA CYS A 250 13.93 -8.68 -4.39
C CYS A 250 14.17 -7.14 -4.36
N ALA A 251 14.02 -6.51 -3.19
CA ALA A 251 14.36 -5.10 -2.97
C ALA A 251 15.83 -4.87 -2.62
N SER A 252 16.67 -5.92 -2.49
CA SER A 252 18.08 -5.73 -2.16
C SER A 252 18.83 -5.02 -3.27
N GLU A 253 19.82 -4.23 -2.91
CA GLU A 253 20.65 -3.49 -3.84
C GLU A 253 21.34 -4.44 -4.82
N GLN A 254 21.24 -4.15 -6.11
CA GLN A 254 21.92 -4.89 -7.16
C GLN A 254 23.13 -4.12 -7.69
N SER A 255 23.07 -2.79 -7.56
CA SER A 255 24.08 -1.87 -8.04
C SER A 255 24.27 -0.72 -7.05
N VAL A 256 25.51 -0.28 -6.89
CA VAL A 256 25.86 0.93 -6.14
C VAL A 256 26.52 1.91 -7.10
N ILE A 257 25.99 3.12 -7.18
CA ILE A 257 26.49 4.20 -8.03
C ILE A 257 27.06 5.28 -7.10
N VAL A 258 28.35 5.55 -7.23
CA VAL A 258 29.07 6.43 -6.30
C VAL A 258 29.66 7.59 -7.07
N GLU A 259 29.41 8.82 -6.60
CA GLU A 259 30.03 10.00 -7.17
C GLU A 259 31.54 9.98 -7.03
N LYS A 260 32.23 10.42 -8.08
CA LYS A 260 33.69 10.41 -8.24
C LYS A 260 34.46 11.02 -7.07
N LYS A 261 33.94 12.12 -6.50
CA LYS A 261 34.57 12.84 -5.39
C LYS A 261 34.76 11.96 -4.14
N ILE A 262 33.85 11.06 -3.88
CA ILE A 262 33.85 10.21 -2.69
C ILE A 262 34.17 8.74 -2.99
N TYR A 263 34.27 8.35 -4.27
CA TYR A 263 34.43 6.98 -4.72
C TYR A 263 35.52 6.20 -3.97
N SER A 264 36.70 6.76 -3.87
CA SER A 264 37.82 6.09 -3.20
C SER A 264 37.58 5.89 -1.70
N LYS A 265 36.86 6.83 -1.05
CA LYS A 265 36.51 6.72 0.37
C LYS A 265 35.46 5.60 0.58
N VAL A 266 34.42 5.55 -0.26
CA VAL A 266 33.41 4.53 -0.24
C VAL A 266 33.99 3.14 -0.50
N LYS A 267 34.87 3.02 -1.51
CA LYS A 267 35.57 1.75 -1.81
C LYS A 267 36.42 1.29 -0.63
N LYS A 268 37.16 2.20 0.02
CA LYS A 268 37.94 1.89 1.22
C LYS A 268 37.06 1.38 2.36
N GLU A 269 35.89 2.00 2.55
CA GLU A 269 34.95 1.61 3.61
C GLU A 269 34.34 0.24 3.37
N PHE A 270 33.92 -0.08 2.13
CA PHE A 270 33.47 -1.43 1.78
C PHE A 270 34.55 -2.49 2.05
N LYS A 271 35.81 -2.22 1.65
CA LYS A 271 36.94 -3.12 1.92
C LYS A 271 37.16 -3.34 3.42
N ALA A 272 37.15 -2.28 4.20
CA ALA A 272 37.36 -2.33 5.64
C ALA A 272 36.28 -3.15 6.37
N ARG A 273 35.09 -3.32 5.75
CA ARG A 273 33.96 -4.08 6.30
C ARG A 273 33.82 -5.49 5.73
N GLY A 274 34.84 -5.98 5.02
CA GLY A 274 34.90 -7.36 4.54
C GLY A 274 34.27 -7.61 3.16
N CYS A 275 34.08 -6.56 2.35
CA CYS A 275 33.72 -6.72 0.95
C CYS A 275 34.97 -6.94 0.09
N TYR A 276 34.89 -7.88 -0.83
CA TYR A 276 35.98 -8.22 -1.75
C TYR A 276 35.76 -7.56 -3.10
N PHE A 277 36.71 -6.76 -3.54
CA PHE A 277 36.72 -6.14 -4.86
C PHE A 277 37.47 -7.03 -5.83
N LEU A 278 36.73 -7.55 -6.80
CA LEU A 278 37.27 -8.37 -7.86
C LEU A 278 38.25 -7.56 -8.72
N ASN A 279 39.37 -8.19 -9.12
CA ASN A 279 40.21 -7.62 -10.17
C ASN A 279 39.60 -7.89 -11.55
N ASP A 280 40.22 -7.38 -12.63
CA ASP A 280 39.66 -7.48 -13.98
C ASP A 280 39.44 -8.94 -14.43
N GLU A 281 40.41 -9.84 -14.15
CA GLU A 281 40.31 -11.26 -14.48
C GLU A 281 39.21 -11.96 -13.67
N GLU A 282 39.13 -11.67 -12.38
CA GLU A 282 38.13 -12.21 -11.48
C GLU A 282 36.74 -11.70 -11.85
N THR A 283 36.61 -10.42 -12.20
CA THR A 283 35.37 -9.80 -12.66
C THR A 283 34.84 -10.52 -13.90
N GLU A 284 35.71 -10.83 -14.87
CA GLU A 284 35.34 -11.55 -16.08
C GLU A 284 34.88 -12.99 -15.77
N LYS A 285 35.50 -13.67 -14.82
CA LYS A 285 35.09 -15.01 -14.37
C LYS A 285 33.74 -14.99 -13.66
N VAL A 286 33.53 -14.05 -12.77
CA VAL A 286 32.26 -13.89 -12.04
C VAL A 286 31.16 -13.45 -13.00
N ARG A 287 31.41 -12.53 -13.96
CA ARG A 287 30.47 -12.13 -15.02
C ARG A 287 29.87 -13.33 -15.72
N LYS A 288 30.69 -14.23 -16.21
CA LYS A 288 30.28 -15.49 -16.89
C LYS A 288 29.52 -16.46 -16.00
N THR A 289 29.53 -16.22 -14.67
CA THR A 289 28.85 -17.09 -13.69
C THR A 289 27.48 -16.52 -13.30
N ILE A 290 27.24 -15.21 -13.44
CA ILE A 290 25.98 -14.55 -13.06
C ILE A 290 24.84 -14.96 -14.00
N ILE A 291 25.06 -14.82 -15.31
CA ILE A 291 24.07 -15.12 -16.34
C ILE A 291 24.54 -16.33 -17.15
N ILE A 292 23.68 -17.32 -17.30
CA ILE A 292 23.94 -18.51 -18.13
C ILE A 292 22.77 -18.67 -19.10
N ASN A 293 23.08 -18.74 -20.40
CA ASN A 293 22.08 -18.86 -21.47
C ASN A 293 20.98 -17.78 -21.40
N GLY A 294 21.36 -16.55 -21.08
CA GLY A 294 20.45 -15.40 -20.98
C GLY A 294 19.55 -15.36 -19.74
N ALA A 295 19.77 -16.23 -18.77
CA ALA A 295 19.01 -16.27 -17.53
C ALA A 295 19.93 -16.25 -16.29
N LEU A 296 19.40 -15.74 -15.18
CA LEU A 296 20.10 -15.78 -13.89
C LEU A 296 20.47 -17.22 -13.51
N ASN A 297 21.74 -17.43 -13.20
CA ASN A 297 22.24 -18.72 -12.76
C ASN A 297 21.63 -19.14 -11.42
N ALA A 298 20.74 -20.09 -11.44
CA ALA A 298 20.07 -20.59 -10.23
C ALA A 298 21.03 -21.14 -9.16
N LYS A 299 22.29 -21.46 -9.53
CA LYS A 299 23.29 -21.99 -8.59
C LYS A 299 23.92 -20.93 -7.71
N ILE A 300 23.80 -19.64 -8.05
CA ILE A 300 24.33 -18.54 -7.21
C ILE A 300 23.26 -17.95 -6.29
N VAL A 301 21.98 -18.19 -6.56
CA VAL A 301 20.87 -17.60 -5.81
C VAL A 301 20.92 -18.03 -4.34
N GLY A 302 21.02 -17.07 -3.45
CA GLY A 302 21.05 -17.32 -2.00
C GLY A 302 22.32 -18.01 -1.48
N GLN A 303 23.38 -18.09 -2.28
CA GLN A 303 24.65 -18.71 -1.90
C GLN A 303 25.59 -17.71 -1.22
N LYS A 304 26.52 -18.23 -0.43
CA LYS A 304 27.58 -17.43 0.19
C LYS A 304 28.55 -16.89 -0.86
N PRO A 305 29.21 -15.74 -0.62
CA PRO A 305 30.20 -15.17 -1.54
C PRO A 305 31.31 -16.15 -1.93
N VAL A 306 31.84 -16.89 -0.96
CA VAL A 306 32.90 -17.90 -1.17
C VAL A 306 32.44 -19.04 -2.10
N THR A 307 31.18 -19.46 -2.00
CA THR A 307 30.59 -20.47 -2.88
C THR A 307 30.47 -19.95 -4.31
N ILE A 308 30.04 -18.71 -4.48
CA ILE A 308 29.89 -18.06 -5.79
C ILE A 308 31.28 -17.86 -6.42
N ALA A 309 32.25 -17.38 -5.66
CA ALA A 309 33.63 -17.22 -6.10
C ALA A 309 34.22 -18.55 -6.56
N ALA A 310 34.05 -19.63 -5.79
CA ALA A 310 34.50 -20.96 -6.15
C ALA A 310 33.85 -21.48 -7.44
N LEU A 311 32.55 -21.25 -7.65
CA LEU A 311 31.86 -21.57 -8.91
C LEU A 311 32.43 -20.82 -10.11
N ALA A 312 32.93 -19.61 -9.90
CA ALA A 312 33.59 -18.77 -10.91
C ALA A 312 35.08 -19.13 -11.09
N GLY A 313 35.64 -20.01 -10.27
CA GLY A 313 37.09 -20.30 -10.28
C GLY A 313 37.94 -19.15 -9.71
N VAL A 314 37.39 -18.44 -8.71
CA VAL A 314 38.03 -17.36 -7.98
C VAL A 314 38.17 -17.75 -6.50
N THR A 315 39.31 -17.41 -5.89
CA THR A 315 39.55 -17.66 -4.46
C THR A 315 39.49 -16.36 -3.68
N VAL A 316 38.64 -16.34 -2.66
CA VAL A 316 38.44 -15.17 -1.80
C VAL A 316 38.54 -15.57 -0.32
N PRO A 317 38.82 -14.65 0.60
CA PRO A 317 38.78 -14.94 2.04
C PRO A 317 37.44 -15.51 2.51
N GLU A 318 37.46 -16.43 3.45
CA GLU A 318 36.24 -17.12 3.96
C GLU A 318 35.23 -16.14 4.58
N GLU A 319 35.72 -15.08 5.20
CA GLU A 319 34.92 -14.02 5.82
C GLU A 319 34.34 -12.99 4.83
N THR A 320 34.56 -13.16 3.53
CA THR A 320 34.04 -12.26 2.49
C THR A 320 32.53 -12.14 2.58
N LYS A 321 32.03 -10.91 2.70
CA LYS A 321 30.61 -10.61 2.83
C LYS A 321 29.92 -10.38 1.49
N ILE A 322 30.57 -9.69 0.55
CA ILE A 322 30.02 -9.34 -0.76
C ILE A 322 31.17 -9.38 -1.78
N LEU A 323 30.88 -9.93 -2.96
CA LEU A 323 31.76 -9.79 -4.12
C LEU A 323 31.35 -8.53 -4.89
N ILE A 324 32.29 -7.60 -5.09
CA ILE A 324 32.02 -6.33 -5.78
C ILE A 324 32.80 -6.31 -7.09
N GLY A 325 32.07 -6.21 -8.20
CA GLY A 325 32.64 -5.91 -9.52
C GLY A 325 32.57 -4.42 -9.80
N GLU A 326 33.72 -3.80 -10.09
CA GLU A 326 33.76 -2.44 -10.62
C GLU A 326 33.51 -2.53 -12.13
N VAL A 327 32.40 -1.99 -12.59
CA VAL A 327 31.95 -2.07 -13.99
C VAL A 327 31.52 -0.68 -14.49
N GLU A 328 31.60 -0.46 -15.80
CA GLU A 328 31.32 0.84 -16.41
C GLU A 328 29.95 0.87 -17.07
N SER A 329 29.58 -0.21 -17.77
CA SER A 329 28.32 -0.26 -18.51
C SER A 329 27.14 -0.59 -17.59
N VAL A 330 26.10 0.21 -17.68
CA VAL A 330 24.80 0.00 -17.03
C VAL A 330 23.79 -0.68 -17.97
N ASP A 331 24.18 -0.94 -19.21
CA ASP A 331 23.36 -1.63 -20.20
C ASP A 331 23.10 -3.08 -19.80
N ILE A 332 21.94 -3.62 -20.14
CA ILE A 332 21.54 -4.98 -19.79
C ILE A 332 22.42 -6.08 -20.41
N SER A 333 23.27 -5.73 -21.39
CA SER A 333 24.30 -6.66 -21.91
C SER A 333 25.45 -6.90 -20.93
N GLU A 334 25.60 -6.05 -19.89
CA GLU A 334 26.52 -6.28 -18.78
C GLU A 334 25.84 -7.16 -17.72
N GLU A 335 26.39 -8.33 -17.46
CA GLU A 335 25.79 -9.30 -16.53
C GLU A 335 25.72 -8.77 -15.08
N PHE A 336 26.64 -7.89 -14.67
CA PHE A 336 26.56 -7.23 -13.37
C PHE A 336 25.41 -6.23 -13.27
N ALA A 337 24.83 -5.77 -14.38
CA ALA A 337 23.68 -4.88 -14.39
C ALA A 337 22.35 -5.60 -14.08
N HIS A 338 22.32 -6.93 -14.08
CA HIS A 338 21.12 -7.71 -13.80
C HIS A 338 20.82 -7.89 -12.30
N GLU A 339 19.59 -8.36 -12.00
CA GLU A 339 19.26 -8.90 -10.67
C GLU A 339 20.06 -10.18 -10.42
N LYS A 340 20.67 -10.28 -9.24
CA LYS A 340 21.58 -11.40 -8.91
C LYS A 340 21.08 -12.30 -7.78
N LEU A 341 20.16 -11.81 -6.93
CA LEU A 341 19.59 -12.51 -5.76
C LEU A 341 20.67 -13.24 -4.92
N SER A 342 21.81 -12.60 -4.77
CA SER A 342 23.02 -13.15 -4.14
C SER A 342 23.91 -12.01 -3.65
N PRO A 343 24.91 -12.25 -2.79
CA PRO A 343 25.83 -11.24 -2.30
C PRO A 343 26.90 -10.86 -3.35
N VAL A 344 26.46 -10.57 -4.56
CA VAL A 344 27.25 -10.00 -5.67
C VAL A 344 26.70 -8.62 -5.99
N LEU A 345 27.55 -7.60 -6.09
CA LEU A 345 27.17 -6.22 -6.26
C LEU A 345 27.98 -5.59 -7.40
N ALA A 346 27.31 -4.84 -8.29
CA ALA A 346 27.97 -3.96 -9.22
C ALA A 346 28.32 -2.64 -8.53
N MET A 347 29.48 -2.06 -8.80
CA MET A 347 29.85 -0.72 -8.35
C MET A 347 30.24 0.15 -9.53
N TYR A 348 29.48 1.22 -9.72
CA TYR A 348 29.66 2.20 -10.77
C TYR A 348 30.21 3.50 -10.23
N LYS A 349 31.02 4.16 -11.04
CA LYS A 349 31.50 5.51 -10.77
C LYS A 349 30.67 6.51 -11.59
N ALA A 350 30.17 7.55 -10.94
CA ALA A 350 29.49 8.66 -11.59
C ALA A 350 30.32 9.94 -11.49
N GLU A 351 30.27 10.77 -12.53
CA GLU A 351 31.01 12.07 -12.51
C GLU A 351 30.40 13.03 -11.50
N ASP A 352 29.05 13.06 -11.44
CA ASP A 352 28.24 13.89 -10.55
C ASP A 352 26.89 13.23 -10.28
N PHE A 353 26.00 13.95 -9.59
CA PHE A 353 24.67 13.47 -9.24
C PHE A 353 23.79 13.22 -10.48
N GLU A 354 23.88 14.05 -11.52
CA GLU A 354 23.11 13.90 -12.77
C GLU A 354 23.52 12.61 -13.50
N ASP A 355 24.81 12.34 -13.62
CA ASP A 355 25.32 11.10 -14.20
C ASP A 355 24.92 9.87 -13.34
N ALA A 356 24.90 10.02 -12.01
CA ALA A 356 24.42 8.96 -11.11
C ALA A 356 22.93 8.66 -11.32
N LEU A 357 22.11 9.70 -11.48
CA LEU A 357 20.68 9.55 -11.80
C LEU A 357 20.48 8.87 -13.15
N ALA A 358 21.16 9.30 -14.20
CA ALA A 358 21.04 8.71 -15.53
C ALA A 358 21.40 7.21 -15.51
N LYS A 359 22.46 6.82 -14.79
CA LYS A 359 22.83 5.41 -14.60
C LYS A 359 21.76 4.62 -13.85
N ALA A 360 21.20 5.20 -12.79
CA ALA A 360 20.13 4.56 -12.00
C ALA A 360 18.84 4.40 -12.82
N GLU A 361 18.47 5.40 -13.61
CA GLU A 361 17.31 5.32 -14.52
C GLU A 361 17.46 4.19 -15.54
N GLN A 362 18.63 4.05 -16.15
CA GLN A 362 18.92 2.99 -17.12
C GLN A 362 18.82 1.60 -16.48
N LEU A 363 19.45 1.39 -15.31
CA LEU A 363 19.38 0.12 -14.57
C LEU A 363 17.95 -0.27 -14.21
N VAL A 364 17.12 0.71 -13.84
CA VAL A 364 15.69 0.47 -13.55
C VAL A 364 14.92 0.17 -14.84
N ALA A 365 15.18 0.92 -15.91
CA ALA A 365 14.52 0.73 -17.20
C ALA A 365 14.74 -0.68 -17.78
N ASP A 366 15.94 -1.18 -17.66
CA ASP A 366 16.34 -2.46 -18.27
C ASP A 366 15.93 -3.69 -17.46
N GLY A 367 15.74 -3.58 -16.14
CA GLY A 367 15.51 -4.79 -15.35
C GLY A 367 14.70 -4.65 -14.06
N GLY A 368 14.27 -3.43 -13.70
CA GLY A 368 13.67 -3.19 -12.38
C GLY A 368 12.49 -2.23 -12.35
N TYR A 369 11.82 -2.01 -13.46
CA TYR A 369 10.70 -1.06 -13.53
C TYR A 369 9.67 -1.26 -12.42
N GLY A 370 9.37 -0.17 -11.73
CA GLY A 370 8.35 -0.09 -10.70
C GLY A 370 8.76 -0.68 -9.36
N HIS A 371 9.94 -1.34 -9.22
CA HIS A 371 10.25 -2.03 -7.97
C HIS A 371 10.74 -1.08 -6.86
N THR A 372 12.02 -0.86 -6.74
CA THR A 372 12.64 -0.11 -5.62
C THR A 372 13.90 0.61 -6.09
N SER A 373 14.16 1.79 -5.55
CA SER A 373 15.42 2.52 -5.71
C SER A 373 15.83 3.18 -4.40
N SER A 374 17.13 3.43 -4.21
CA SER A 374 17.68 3.93 -2.96
C SER A 374 18.64 5.09 -3.21
N LEU A 375 18.60 6.09 -2.32
CA LEU A 375 19.47 7.26 -2.33
C LEU A 375 20.04 7.50 -0.93
N TYR A 376 21.35 7.62 -0.84
CA TYR A 376 22.07 8.07 0.35
C TYR A 376 22.56 9.49 0.11
N VAL A 377 22.13 10.43 0.95
CA VAL A 377 22.31 11.88 0.77
C VAL A 377 22.18 12.61 2.12
N ASP A 378 22.69 13.82 2.25
CA ASP A 378 22.31 14.70 3.36
C ASP A 378 20.84 15.12 3.20
N ALA A 379 19.94 14.40 3.87
CA ALA A 379 18.50 14.60 3.75
C ALA A 379 18.00 15.94 4.35
N VAL A 380 18.84 16.67 5.06
CA VAL A 380 18.50 17.96 5.66
C VAL A 380 18.88 19.11 4.71
N ASN A 381 20.12 19.10 4.21
CA ASN A 381 20.66 20.20 3.43
C ASN A 381 20.42 20.04 1.91
N ASP A 382 20.36 18.80 1.41
CA ASP A 382 20.21 18.48 -0.02
C ASP A 382 18.80 17.93 -0.37
N ARG A 383 17.77 18.52 0.21
CA ARG A 383 16.36 18.09 -0.01
C ARG A 383 15.98 18.09 -1.50
N ALA A 384 16.48 19.04 -2.27
CA ALA A 384 16.22 19.14 -3.71
C ALA A 384 16.67 17.89 -4.48
N LYS A 385 17.79 17.26 -4.10
CA LYS A 385 18.25 16.00 -4.72
C LYS A 385 17.30 14.84 -4.46
N ILE A 386 16.67 14.80 -3.27
CA ILE A 386 15.64 13.80 -2.96
C ILE A 386 14.41 13.98 -3.86
N ASP A 387 13.94 15.22 -4.01
CA ASP A 387 12.77 15.54 -4.83
C ASP A 387 13.06 15.26 -6.32
N GLU A 388 14.25 15.56 -6.80
CA GLU A 388 14.68 15.24 -8.17
C GLU A 388 14.79 13.73 -8.40
N PHE A 389 15.44 13.00 -7.50
CA PHE A 389 15.51 11.53 -7.55
C PHE A 389 14.11 10.91 -7.55
N ALA A 390 13.21 11.38 -6.67
CA ALA A 390 11.84 10.91 -6.59
C ALA A 390 11.03 11.21 -7.85
N GLY A 391 11.27 12.35 -8.49
CA GLY A 391 10.59 12.75 -9.72
C GLY A 391 11.02 11.94 -10.95
N ARG A 392 12.26 11.49 -11.00
CA ARG A 392 12.83 10.79 -12.15
C ARG A 392 12.72 9.27 -12.07
N MET A 393 12.92 8.68 -10.89
CA MET A 393 12.94 7.22 -10.75
C MET A 393 11.58 6.57 -10.98
N LYS A 394 11.50 5.65 -11.92
CA LYS A 394 10.29 4.87 -12.23
C LYS A 394 10.16 3.65 -11.32
N THR A 395 10.16 3.90 -9.99
CA THR A 395 10.00 2.89 -8.95
C THR A 395 8.94 3.30 -7.93
N CYS A 396 8.20 2.32 -7.42
CA CYS A 396 7.11 2.54 -6.46
C CYS A 396 7.61 2.75 -5.02
N ARG A 397 8.85 2.37 -4.73
CA ARG A 397 9.51 2.54 -3.43
C ARG A 397 10.81 3.28 -3.62
N ILE A 398 10.86 4.48 -3.08
CA ILE A 398 12.04 5.33 -3.06
C ILE A 398 12.50 5.41 -1.62
N LEU A 399 13.68 4.88 -1.34
CA LEU A 399 14.21 4.77 0.00
C LEU A 399 15.38 5.75 0.17
N VAL A 400 15.34 6.56 1.21
CA VAL A 400 16.38 7.55 1.52
C VAL A 400 17.10 7.13 2.79
N ASN A 401 18.41 7.02 2.74
CA ASN A 401 19.28 6.66 3.88
C ASN A 401 18.83 5.38 4.61
N THR A 402 18.34 4.39 3.86
CA THR A 402 17.68 3.20 4.42
C THR A 402 18.18 1.94 3.71
N PRO A 403 18.51 0.85 4.44
CA PRO A 403 18.82 -0.44 3.83
C PRO A 403 17.65 -0.93 2.96
N SER A 404 17.91 -1.22 1.70
CA SER A 404 16.83 -1.40 0.72
C SER A 404 16.00 -2.66 0.95
N SER A 405 16.62 -3.77 1.35
CA SER A 405 15.91 -5.03 1.64
C SER A 405 14.89 -4.86 2.76
N GLN A 406 15.33 -4.36 3.91
CA GLN A 406 14.49 -4.21 5.09
C GLN A 406 13.56 -3.00 4.96
N GLY A 407 14.02 -1.91 4.36
CA GLY A 407 13.19 -0.73 4.14
C GLY A 407 12.05 -0.98 3.16
N GLY A 408 12.32 -1.71 2.07
CA GLY A 408 11.34 -1.98 1.02
C GLY A 408 10.17 -2.85 1.46
N ILE A 409 10.40 -3.81 2.36
CA ILE A 409 9.32 -4.63 2.91
C ILE A 409 8.41 -3.88 3.89
N GLY A 410 8.82 -2.72 4.37
CA GLY A 410 8.01 -1.80 5.19
C GLY A 410 8.11 -2.02 6.69
N ASP A 411 7.62 -1.05 7.46
CA ASP A 411 7.47 -1.01 8.92
C ASP A 411 8.78 -1.01 9.75
N LEU A 412 9.90 -1.52 9.24
CA LEU A 412 11.15 -1.61 10.00
C LEU A 412 11.85 -0.25 10.17
N TYR A 413 11.85 0.59 9.14
CA TYR A 413 12.49 1.92 9.13
C TYR A 413 11.49 3.06 8.94
N ASN A 414 10.30 2.76 8.42
CA ASN A 414 9.22 3.73 8.23
C ASN A 414 7.89 3.07 8.53
N PHE A 415 7.27 3.43 9.66
CA PHE A 415 6.02 2.86 10.15
C PHE A 415 4.78 3.19 9.29
N LYS A 416 4.89 4.11 8.34
CA LYS A 416 3.82 4.41 7.38
C LYS A 416 3.91 3.56 6.12
N LEU A 417 5.07 3.01 5.80
CA LEU A 417 5.20 2.03 4.73
C LEU A 417 4.72 0.67 5.24
N ARG A 418 3.59 0.21 4.74
CA ARG A 418 2.93 -1.02 5.21
C ARG A 418 3.82 -2.25 5.02
N PRO A 419 3.92 -3.14 6.02
CA PRO A 419 4.70 -4.36 5.89
C PRO A 419 4.07 -5.32 4.88
N SER A 420 4.91 -5.87 4.01
CA SER A 420 4.49 -6.83 2.98
C SER A 420 5.65 -7.68 2.47
N LEU A 421 5.33 -8.89 2.02
CA LEU A 421 6.22 -9.75 1.24
C LEU A 421 5.76 -9.87 -0.23
N THR A 422 4.89 -8.96 -0.67
CA THR A 422 4.46 -8.81 -2.07
C THR A 422 4.52 -7.32 -2.43
N LEU A 423 5.59 -6.95 -3.13
CA LEU A 423 5.98 -5.56 -3.38
C LEU A 423 5.52 -5.13 -4.77
N GLY A 424 4.33 -4.54 -4.89
CA GLY A 424 3.76 -4.11 -6.16
C GLY A 424 4.65 -3.11 -6.90
N CYS A 425 4.72 -3.26 -8.22
CA CYS A 425 5.59 -2.46 -9.11
C CYS A 425 4.81 -1.49 -10.01
N GLY A 426 3.49 -1.36 -9.80
CA GLY A 426 2.64 -0.49 -10.57
C GLY A 426 2.60 -0.81 -12.07
N SER A 427 2.00 0.06 -12.85
CA SER A 427 1.92 -0.09 -14.30
C SER A 427 3.31 -0.09 -14.97
N TRP A 428 4.29 0.58 -14.38
CA TRP A 428 5.67 0.53 -14.86
C TRP A 428 6.24 -0.88 -14.90
N GLY A 429 6.00 -1.67 -13.84
CA GLY A 429 6.41 -3.07 -13.78
C GLY A 429 5.36 -4.05 -14.32
N GLY A 430 4.33 -3.57 -15.04
CA GLY A 430 3.23 -4.39 -15.55
C GLY A 430 2.36 -4.99 -14.44
N ASN A 431 2.27 -4.33 -13.29
CA ASN A 431 1.50 -4.80 -12.13
C ASN A 431 0.22 -3.99 -11.91
N SER A 432 -0.78 -4.60 -11.27
CA SER A 432 -2.05 -3.96 -10.93
C SER A 432 -1.97 -3.04 -9.71
N VAL A 433 -0.89 -3.10 -8.92
CA VAL A 433 -0.70 -2.31 -7.70
C VAL A 433 0.68 -1.69 -7.67
N SER A 434 0.77 -0.45 -7.17
CA SER A 434 2.00 0.34 -7.04
C SER A 434 2.49 0.47 -5.59
N GLU A 435 2.01 -0.38 -4.70
CA GLU A 435 2.35 -0.32 -3.27
C GLU A 435 2.55 -1.71 -2.68
N ASN A 436 2.95 -1.76 -1.42
CA ASN A 436 3.05 -2.98 -0.66
C ASN A 436 1.68 -3.62 -0.50
N VAL A 437 1.50 -4.83 -1.03
CA VAL A 437 0.22 -5.56 -0.99
C VAL A 437 -0.14 -5.93 0.44
N GLY A 438 -1.38 -5.69 0.83
CA GLY A 438 -1.91 -6.01 2.15
C GLY A 438 -3.42 -6.27 2.12
N VAL A 439 -4.06 -6.30 3.28
CA VAL A 439 -5.47 -6.67 3.44
C VAL A 439 -6.44 -5.86 2.57
N LYS A 440 -6.17 -4.56 2.34
CA LYS A 440 -7.04 -3.71 1.51
C LYS A 440 -7.15 -4.17 0.05
N HIS A 441 -6.17 -4.92 -0.43
CA HIS A 441 -6.15 -5.44 -1.80
C HIS A 441 -6.89 -6.78 -1.95
N LEU A 442 -7.31 -7.38 -0.82
CA LEU A 442 -7.99 -8.66 -0.75
C LEU A 442 -9.43 -8.54 -0.26
N ILE A 443 -10.03 -7.36 -0.39
CA ILE A 443 -11.43 -7.08 -0.12
C ILE A 443 -12.08 -6.39 -1.30
N ASN A 444 -13.34 -6.73 -1.57
CA ASN A 444 -14.23 -5.94 -2.40
C ASN A 444 -14.91 -4.89 -1.52
N ILE A 445 -15.04 -3.67 -2.02
CA ILE A 445 -15.74 -2.60 -1.31
C ILE A 445 -17.06 -2.31 -2.01
N LYS A 446 -18.17 -2.57 -1.32
CA LYS A 446 -19.50 -2.13 -1.76
C LYS A 446 -19.77 -0.74 -1.19
N THR A 447 -20.16 0.19 -2.05
CA THR A 447 -20.56 1.54 -1.63
C THR A 447 -22.09 1.64 -1.64
N VAL A 448 -22.68 1.89 -0.47
CA VAL A 448 -24.08 2.28 -0.36
C VAL A 448 -24.11 3.81 -0.37
N ALA A 449 -24.83 4.37 -1.34
CA ALA A 449 -25.02 5.81 -1.47
C ALA A 449 -26.50 6.14 -1.30
N GLU A 450 -26.84 6.78 -0.19
CA GLU A 450 -28.18 7.28 0.07
C GLU A 450 -28.37 8.63 -0.61
N ARG A 451 -29.57 8.86 -1.13
CA ARG A 451 -29.88 10.19 -1.70
C ARG A 451 -29.72 11.25 -0.60
N ARG A 452 -28.85 12.20 -0.85
CA ARG A 452 -28.71 13.44 -0.06
C ARG A 452 -28.90 14.61 -1.02
N GLU A 453 -29.74 15.53 -0.60
CA GLU A 453 -29.87 16.80 -1.32
C GLU A 453 -28.77 17.72 -0.78
N ASN A 454 -27.63 17.67 -1.42
CA ASN A 454 -26.54 18.63 -1.18
C ASN A 454 -26.96 19.99 -1.77
N MET A 455 -28.01 20.59 -1.19
CA MET A 455 -28.40 21.93 -1.56
C MET A 455 -27.52 22.92 -0.77
N LEU A 456 -26.32 23.10 -1.22
CA LEU A 456 -25.57 24.32 -0.94
C LEU A 456 -26.12 25.44 -1.82
N TRP A 457 -27.44 25.68 -1.71
CA TRP A 457 -28.08 26.80 -2.35
C TRP A 457 -27.93 28.02 -1.44
N PHE A 458 -27.02 28.88 -1.78
CA PHE A 458 -27.03 30.24 -1.25
C PHE A 458 -27.74 31.12 -2.28
N ARG A 459 -28.98 31.49 -2.00
CA ARG A 459 -29.73 32.48 -2.76
C ARG A 459 -29.57 33.80 -2.08
N ALA A 460 -28.67 34.62 -2.54
CA ALA A 460 -28.60 36.02 -2.09
C ALA A 460 -29.79 36.79 -2.68
N PRO A 461 -30.41 37.73 -1.92
CA PRO A 461 -31.37 38.65 -2.48
C PRO A 461 -30.73 39.48 -3.61
N GLN A 462 -31.53 39.93 -4.56
CA GLN A 462 -31.05 40.73 -5.72
C GLN A 462 -30.27 41.99 -5.30
N LYS A 463 -30.61 42.56 -4.13
CA LYS A 463 -29.92 43.71 -3.55
C LYS A 463 -29.73 43.52 -2.04
N VAL A 464 -28.53 43.84 -1.57
CA VAL A 464 -28.19 43.89 -0.15
C VAL A 464 -27.58 45.28 0.14
N TYR A 465 -28.17 46.01 1.08
CA TYR A 465 -27.66 47.31 1.53
C TYR A 465 -26.87 47.11 2.82
N ILE A 466 -25.58 47.36 2.80
CA ILE A 466 -24.69 47.19 3.95
C ILE A 466 -23.98 48.49 4.25
N LYS A 467 -24.61 49.34 5.05
CA LYS A 467 -23.99 50.54 5.60
C LYS A 467 -24.87 51.12 6.72
N ARG A 468 -24.28 51.70 7.77
CA ARG A 468 -25.03 52.47 8.75
C ARG A 468 -25.80 53.60 8.05
N GLY A 469 -27.11 53.67 8.26
CA GLY A 469 -27.98 54.69 7.64
C GLY A 469 -28.46 54.39 6.23
N CYS A 470 -28.27 53.14 5.71
CA CYS A 470 -28.76 52.78 4.38
C CYS A 470 -30.27 52.46 4.32
N MET A 471 -30.95 52.28 5.46
CA MET A 471 -32.38 51.92 5.53
C MET A 471 -33.27 52.89 4.77
N PRO A 472 -33.18 54.25 4.95
CA PRO A 472 -34.01 55.18 4.19
C PRO A 472 -33.84 55.06 2.67
N VAL A 473 -32.63 54.76 2.18
CA VAL A 473 -32.34 54.55 0.77
C VAL A 473 -33.01 53.27 0.28
N ALA A 474 -32.93 52.19 1.04
CA ALA A 474 -33.57 50.94 0.70
C ALA A 474 -35.12 51.07 0.69
N LEU A 475 -35.67 51.75 1.67
CA LEU A 475 -37.13 52.01 1.72
C LEU A 475 -37.61 52.91 0.58
N GLN A 476 -36.80 53.88 0.13
CA GLN A 476 -37.14 54.75 -0.98
C GLN A 476 -37.42 53.97 -2.28
N GLU A 477 -36.73 52.84 -2.48
CA GLU A 477 -36.99 51.99 -3.65
C GLU A 477 -38.38 51.36 -3.66
N LEU A 478 -39.02 51.20 -2.51
CA LEU A 478 -40.40 50.68 -2.42
C LEU A 478 -41.36 51.57 -3.21
N LYS A 479 -41.16 52.90 -3.16
CA LYS A 479 -41.95 53.87 -3.88
C LYS A 479 -41.44 54.04 -5.32
N ASP A 480 -40.15 54.39 -5.48
CA ASP A 480 -39.60 54.91 -6.73
C ASP A 480 -39.36 53.82 -7.78
N VAL A 481 -39.04 52.61 -7.31
CA VAL A 481 -38.70 51.47 -8.21
C VAL A 481 -39.83 50.45 -8.25
N MET A 482 -40.41 50.13 -7.05
CA MET A 482 -41.38 49.03 -6.97
C MET A 482 -42.84 49.51 -6.98
N GLY A 483 -43.09 50.81 -6.88
CA GLY A 483 -44.43 51.41 -6.92
C GLY A 483 -45.37 50.98 -5.78
N LYS A 484 -44.82 50.60 -4.62
CA LYS A 484 -45.58 50.08 -3.48
C LYS A 484 -46.35 51.17 -2.76
N LYS A 485 -47.54 50.83 -2.25
CA LYS A 485 -48.47 51.79 -1.60
C LYS A 485 -48.93 51.36 -0.22
N ARG A 486 -48.84 50.08 0.09
CA ARG A 486 -49.36 49.53 1.35
C ARG A 486 -48.35 48.55 1.97
N ALA A 487 -47.71 48.91 3.05
CA ALA A 487 -46.68 48.12 3.72
C ALA A 487 -47.21 47.42 4.99
N PHE A 488 -46.93 46.12 5.09
CA PHE A 488 -47.19 45.35 6.32
C PHE A 488 -45.85 45.10 7.02
N ILE A 489 -45.69 45.74 8.20
CA ILE A 489 -44.48 45.62 9.00
C ILE A 489 -44.64 44.46 9.96
N VAL A 490 -43.69 43.51 9.95
CA VAL A 490 -43.66 42.35 10.84
C VAL A 490 -42.44 42.48 11.75
N THR A 491 -42.65 42.39 13.07
CA THR A 491 -41.59 42.51 14.06
C THR A 491 -41.99 41.84 15.39
N ASP A 492 -41.08 41.76 16.33
CA ASP A 492 -41.37 41.33 17.70
C ASP A 492 -41.78 42.52 18.61
N SER A 493 -42.37 42.17 19.75
CA SER A 493 -42.87 43.17 20.68
C SER A 493 -41.77 44.01 21.35
N PHE A 494 -40.54 43.50 21.46
CA PHE A 494 -39.42 44.24 22.03
C PHE A 494 -38.97 45.35 21.07
N LEU A 495 -38.72 45.01 19.81
CA LEU A 495 -38.31 45.99 18.80
C LEU A 495 -39.38 47.07 18.59
N TYR A 496 -40.65 46.66 18.60
CA TYR A 496 -41.77 47.61 18.48
C TYR A 496 -41.86 48.57 19.65
N LYS A 497 -41.89 48.08 20.90
CA LYS A 497 -42.01 48.87 22.11
C LYS A 497 -40.81 49.79 22.33
N ASN A 498 -39.63 49.40 21.90
CA ASN A 498 -38.42 50.21 22.03
C ASN A 498 -38.18 51.16 20.83
N GLY A 499 -39.14 51.28 19.93
CA GLY A 499 -39.15 52.29 18.87
C GLY A 499 -38.21 51.97 17.69
N TYR A 500 -37.74 50.74 17.53
CA TYR A 500 -36.89 50.37 16.40
C TYR A 500 -37.64 50.39 15.05
N THR A 501 -38.97 50.32 15.07
CA THR A 501 -39.80 50.47 13.88
C THR A 501 -39.94 51.93 13.44
N LYS A 502 -39.68 52.90 14.33
CA LYS A 502 -39.90 54.32 14.06
C LYS A 502 -39.17 54.86 12.81
N PRO A 503 -37.89 54.54 12.58
CA PRO A 503 -37.23 55.00 11.34
C PRO A 503 -37.88 54.47 10.05
N ILE A 504 -38.53 53.29 10.13
CA ILE A 504 -39.26 52.71 9.00
C ILE A 504 -40.58 53.47 8.82
N THR A 505 -41.36 53.62 9.89
CA THR A 505 -42.69 54.30 9.81
C THR A 505 -42.55 55.74 9.42
N ASP A 506 -41.59 56.50 9.98
CA ASP A 506 -41.33 57.88 9.60
C ASP A 506 -41.01 58.02 8.11
N LYS A 507 -40.24 57.07 7.55
CA LYS A 507 -39.91 57.06 6.12
C LYS A 507 -41.11 56.66 5.24
N LEU A 508 -41.94 55.75 5.70
CA LEU A 508 -43.17 55.38 4.99
C LEU A 508 -44.17 56.53 4.98
N ASP A 509 -44.32 57.28 6.09
CA ASP A 509 -45.13 58.50 6.18
C ASP A 509 -44.64 59.56 5.19
N GLU A 510 -43.32 59.84 5.16
CA GLU A 510 -42.70 60.78 4.22
C GLU A 510 -43.04 60.41 2.76
N MET A 511 -43.06 59.11 2.46
CA MET A 511 -43.35 58.62 1.10
C MET A 511 -44.83 58.50 0.78
N GLY A 512 -45.72 58.68 1.78
CA GLY A 512 -47.17 58.50 1.65
C GLY A 512 -47.60 57.07 1.44
N ILE A 513 -46.84 56.09 1.98
CA ILE A 513 -47.16 54.68 1.94
C ILE A 513 -47.96 54.34 3.22
N VAL A 514 -49.16 53.84 3.05
CA VAL A 514 -50.00 53.38 4.18
C VAL A 514 -49.43 52.12 4.78
N TYR A 515 -49.38 52.01 6.10
CA TYR A 515 -48.83 50.83 6.75
C TYR A 515 -49.64 50.39 7.98
N THR A 516 -49.42 49.14 8.36
CA THR A 516 -49.79 48.60 9.66
C THR A 516 -48.67 47.69 10.19
N THR A 517 -48.61 47.54 11.50
CA THR A 517 -47.56 46.74 12.14
C THR A 517 -48.17 45.56 12.91
N PHE A 518 -47.67 44.38 12.64
CA PHE A 518 -47.86 43.16 13.42
C PHE A 518 -46.62 42.97 14.30
N ALA A 519 -46.80 43.17 15.64
CA ALA A 519 -45.68 43.22 16.60
C ALA A 519 -45.67 42.02 17.57
N ASP A 520 -46.42 40.98 17.28
CA ASP A 520 -46.59 39.83 18.17
C ASP A 520 -45.79 38.60 17.69
N VAL A 521 -44.64 38.80 17.03
CA VAL A 521 -43.75 37.70 16.66
C VAL A 521 -43.01 37.21 17.90
N GLU A 522 -43.12 35.94 18.21
CA GLU A 522 -42.45 35.26 19.31
C GLU A 522 -41.02 34.83 18.92
N PRO A 523 -40.08 34.74 19.90
CA PRO A 523 -38.84 33.99 19.65
C PRO A 523 -39.17 32.55 19.23
N ASP A 524 -38.53 32.04 18.20
CA ASP A 524 -38.88 30.75 17.58
C ASP A 524 -40.36 30.66 17.21
N PRO A 525 -40.83 31.43 16.20
CA PRO A 525 -42.26 31.66 15.98
C PRO A 525 -43.00 30.34 15.65
N SER A 526 -44.08 30.13 16.42
CA SER A 526 -44.96 28.98 16.24
C SER A 526 -45.83 29.12 14.98
N LEU A 527 -46.38 28.00 14.47
CA LEU A 527 -47.36 28.03 13.40
C LEU A 527 -48.58 28.92 13.75
N ILE A 528 -48.97 28.98 15.03
CA ILE A 528 -50.10 29.82 15.51
C ILE A 528 -49.73 31.29 15.37
N SER A 529 -48.49 31.68 15.72
CA SER A 529 -48.01 33.07 15.55
C SER A 529 -48.02 33.45 14.07
N ALA A 530 -47.54 32.58 13.19
CA ALA A 530 -47.58 32.80 11.75
C ALA A 530 -49.00 32.92 11.19
N GLN A 531 -49.94 32.11 11.67
CA GLN A 531 -51.36 32.17 11.27
C GLN A 531 -52.00 33.51 11.67
N LYS A 532 -51.76 34.01 12.90
CA LYS A 532 -52.24 35.32 13.35
C LYS A 532 -51.72 36.48 12.49
N GLY A 533 -50.42 36.44 12.19
CA GLY A 533 -49.78 37.40 11.27
C GLY A 533 -50.40 37.38 9.89
N ALA A 534 -50.64 36.19 9.32
CA ALA A 534 -51.29 36.00 8.02
C ALA A 534 -52.74 36.53 8.00
N GLU A 535 -53.51 36.34 9.09
CA GLU A 535 -54.87 36.89 9.22
C GLU A 535 -54.87 38.42 9.27
N ALA A 536 -53.95 39.00 10.04
CA ALA A 536 -53.79 40.47 10.10
C ALA A 536 -53.39 41.04 8.74
N MET A 537 -52.49 40.38 8.04
CA MET A 537 -52.04 40.75 6.71
C MET A 537 -53.18 40.69 5.67
N ARG A 538 -53.98 39.62 5.67
CA ARG A 538 -55.17 39.50 4.78
C ARG A 538 -56.18 40.61 4.97
N LYS A 539 -56.41 41.03 6.22
CA LYS A 539 -57.33 42.16 6.52
C LYS A 539 -56.81 43.50 6.04
N PHE A 540 -55.51 43.68 6.02
CA PHE A 540 -54.89 44.94 5.60
C PHE A 540 -54.64 44.99 4.09
N GLU A 541 -54.50 43.87 3.41
CA GLU A 541 -54.22 43.73 1.99
C GLU A 541 -52.97 44.54 1.54
N PRO A 542 -51.78 44.22 2.05
CA PRO A 542 -50.57 44.94 1.67
C PRO A 542 -50.05 44.50 0.29
N ASP A 543 -49.25 45.38 -0.33
CA ASP A 543 -48.51 45.06 -1.56
C ASP A 543 -46.99 44.87 -1.31
N VAL A 544 -46.56 45.05 -0.07
CA VAL A 544 -45.21 44.75 0.38
C VAL A 544 -45.18 44.38 1.87
N ILE A 545 -44.31 43.45 2.24
CA ILE A 545 -44.00 43.05 3.61
C ILE A 545 -42.60 43.57 3.96
N ILE A 546 -42.49 44.22 5.12
CA ILE A 546 -41.22 44.68 5.69
C ILE A 546 -41.02 43.89 6.99
N ALA A 547 -40.04 43.01 7.04
CA ALA A 547 -39.66 42.30 8.26
C ALA A 547 -38.51 43.06 8.96
N LEU A 548 -38.67 43.34 10.24
CA LEU A 548 -37.64 43.92 11.10
C LEU A 548 -37.37 42.93 12.21
N GLY A 549 -36.19 42.34 12.24
CA GLY A 549 -35.83 41.36 13.24
C GLY A 549 -34.38 40.89 13.17
N GLY A 550 -34.00 40.04 14.11
CA GLY A 550 -32.68 39.40 14.20
C GLY A 550 -32.61 38.09 13.45
N GLY A 551 -33.40 37.09 13.83
CA GLY A 551 -33.29 35.74 13.26
C GLY A 551 -34.59 34.93 13.30
N SER A 552 -35.59 35.44 14.00
CA SER A 552 -36.89 34.77 14.12
C SER A 552 -37.84 35.11 12.98
#